data_c157bab734aa21492c64a2c820957d07
#
_entry.id   c157bab734aa21492c64a2c820957d07
#
_cell.length_a   1.000
_cell.length_b   1.000
_cell.length_c   1.000
_cell.angle_alpha   90.00
_cell.angle_beta   90.00
_cell.angle_gamma   90.00
#
_symmetry.space_group_name_H-M   'P 1'
#
loop_
_entity.id
_entity.type
_entity.pdbx_description
1 polymer ?
#
loop_
_entity_poly.entity_id
_entity_poly.type
_entity_poly.pdbx_seq_one_letter_code
_entity_poly.pdbx_strand_id
1 'polypeptide(L)'
;VVLGTLCAVGCWRIGSRLAEGVRALMLMPIIVPSIVHALGFYRMWIDLRLLDTFTGVVLVHVVTGFPYVVITVSTALATFDPRLEQAARNLGASMTQTLRLVIVPCIMPGILAGAVFAFVHSWDELVVLLFITSRKLYLLPRAIWAGINENVDPTIAAVATVLMLATLSGLLLERYLRRRAARGGRLATLVARDTRAEAAPAE
;
A
#
# COMPACT_ATOMS: atom_id res chain seq x y z
N VAL A 1 -1.02 -3.32 -5.59
CA VAL A 1 -2.04 -3.33 -4.52
C VAL A 1 -3.00 -4.50 -4.70
N VAL A 2 -3.71 -4.60 -5.84
CA VAL A 2 -4.73 -5.64 -6.07
C VAL A 2 -4.18 -7.06 -5.83
N LEU A 3 -3.07 -7.42 -6.50
CA LEU A 3 -2.47 -8.74 -6.35
C LEU A 3 -2.05 -9.06 -4.91
N GLY A 4 -1.45 -8.09 -4.20
CA GLY A 4 -1.04 -8.25 -2.80
C GLY A 4 -2.24 -8.45 -1.87
N THR A 5 -3.32 -7.70 -2.10
CA THR A 5 -4.58 -7.86 -1.36
C THR A 5 -5.20 -9.24 -1.59
N LEU A 6 -5.28 -9.68 -2.84
CA LEU A 6 -5.82 -11.01 -3.20
C LEU A 6 -4.99 -12.12 -2.57
N CYS A 7 -3.67 -12.01 -2.61
CA CYS A 7 -2.76 -12.97 -1.98
C CYS A 7 -2.97 -13.02 -0.46
N ALA A 8 -3.00 -11.87 0.21
CA ALA A 8 -3.19 -11.80 1.66
C ALA A 8 -4.54 -12.40 2.09
N VAL A 9 -5.63 -12.05 1.38
CA VAL A 9 -6.98 -12.61 1.62
C VAL A 9 -7.01 -14.11 1.35
N GLY A 10 -6.39 -14.57 0.26
CA GLY A 10 -6.30 -15.98 -0.08
C GLY A 10 -5.55 -16.80 0.98
N CYS A 11 -4.39 -16.32 1.40
CA CYS A 11 -3.59 -16.96 2.46
C CYS A 11 -4.35 -17.01 3.80
N TRP A 12 -5.02 -15.91 4.15
CA TRP A 12 -5.83 -15.84 5.38
C TRP A 12 -6.99 -16.86 5.36
N ARG A 13 -7.66 -17.00 4.21
CA ARG A 13 -8.77 -17.95 4.08
C ARG A 13 -8.35 -19.40 4.11
N ILE A 14 -7.24 -19.73 3.45
CA ILE A 14 -6.77 -21.11 3.36
C ILE A 14 -6.26 -21.59 4.72
N GLY A 15 -5.55 -20.73 5.49
CA GLY A 15 -5.11 -21.00 6.86
C GLY A 15 -4.24 -22.25 7.02
N SER A 16 -3.59 -22.72 5.95
CA SER A 16 -2.79 -23.94 5.95
C SER A 16 -1.29 -23.62 5.99
N ARG A 17 -0.45 -24.64 6.28
CA ARG A 17 1.01 -24.50 6.19
C ARG A 17 1.50 -24.08 4.81
N LEU A 18 0.77 -24.46 3.75
CA LEU A 18 1.05 -23.98 2.40
C LEU A 18 0.81 -22.48 2.27
N ALA A 19 -0.27 -21.95 2.84
CA ALA A 19 -0.54 -20.50 2.82
C ALA A 19 0.54 -19.71 3.58
N GLU A 20 1.04 -20.25 4.69
CA GLU A 20 2.18 -19.66 5.40
C GLU A 20 3.46 -19.67 4.54
N GLY A 21 3.74 -20.76 3.84
CA GLY A 21 4.86 -20.85 2.90
C GLY A 21 4.74 -19.86 1.73
N VAL A 22 3.55 -19.73 1.14
CA VAL A 22 3.28 -18.73 0.11
C VAL A 22 3.48 -17.33 0.65
N ARG A 23 2.96 -17.04 1.84
CA ARG A 23 3.15 -15.73 2.48
C ARG A 23 4.62 -15.45 2.74
N ALA A 24 5.39 -16.40 3.26
CA ALA A 24 6.82 -16.25 3.48
C ALA A 24 7.58 -15.98 2.17
N LEU A 25 7.24 -16.70 1.09
CA LEU A 25 7.81 -16.49 -0.25
C LEU A 25 7.50 -15.06 -0.75
N MET A 26 6.27 -14.58 -0.57
CA MET A 26 5.86 -13.23 -0.98
C MET A 26 6.55 -12.12 -0.16
N LEU A 27 7.05 -12.43 1.03
CA LEU A 27 7.82 -11.48 1.85
C LEU A 27 9.32 -11.51 1.57
N MET A 28 9.83 -12.50 0.84
CA MET A 28 11.26 -12.61 0.51
C MET A 28 11.88 -11.34 -0.07
N PRO A 29 11.21 -10.62 -0.99
CA PRO A 29 11.82 -9.45 -1.59
C PRO A 29 12.20 -8.36 -0.59
N ILE A 30 11.55 -8.25 0.56
CA ILE A 30 11.91 -7.22 1.55
C ILE A 30 13.24 -7.51 2.27
N ILE A 31 13.67 -8.77 2.28
CA ILE A 31 14.89 -9.23 2.95
C ILE A 31 16.10 -9.11 2.02
N VAL A 32 15.86 -9.19 0.71
CA VAL A 32 16.93 -9.16 -0.30
C VAL A 32 17.39 -7.73 -0.55
N PRO A 33 18.70 -7.43 -0.50
CA PRO A 33 19.20 -6.08 -0.81
C PRO A 33 18.86 -5.64 -2.22
N SER A 34 18.53 -4.35 -2.41
CA SER A 34 18.13 -3.80 -3.73
C SER A 34 19.15 -4.05 -4.84
N ILE A 35 20.45 -4.05 -4.51
CA ILE A 35 21.50 -4.33 -5.50
C ILE A 35 21.43 -5.78 -6.03
N VAL A 36 21.05 -6.75 -5.19
CA VAL A 36 20.87 -8.14 -5.58
C VAL A 36 19.64 -8.29 -6.49
N HIS A 37 18.55 -7.59 -6.16
CA HIS A 37 17.39 -7.46 -7.05
C HIS A 37 17.79 -6.87 -8.40
N ALA A 38 18.55 -5.77 -8.39
CA ALA A 38 18.97 -5.09 -9.60
C ALA A 38 19.73 -6.02 -10.54
N LEU A 39 20.70 -6.77 -10.03
CA LEU A 39 21.48 -7.73 -10.82
C LEU A 39 20.63 -8.91 -11.30
N GLY A 40 19.76 -9.45 -10.45
CA GLY A 40 18.85 -10.53 -10.81
C GLY A 40 17.87 -10.14 -11.91
N PHE A 41 17.19 -8.99 -11.74
CA PHE A 41 16.29 -8.47 -12.77
C PHE A 41 17.02 -8.06 -14.05
N TYR A 42 18.19 -7.43 -13.95
CA TYR A 42 18.99 -7.09 -15.11
C TYR A 42 19.27 -8.32 -15.98
N ARG A 43 19.77 -9.41 -15.38
CA ARG A 43 20.04 -10.65 -16.10
C ARG A 43 18.78 -11.24 -16.72
N MET A 44 17.71 -11.36 -15.95
CA MET A 44 16.44 -11.93 -16.41
C MET A 44 15.80 -11.07 -17.52
N TRP A 45 15.87 -9.73 -17.41
CA TRP A 45 15.30 -8.80 -18.40
C TRP A 45 16.07 -8.78 -19.72
N ILE A 46 17.37 -9.11 -19.72
CA ILE A 46 18.10 -9.35 -20.98
C ILE A 46 17.46 -10.50 -21.76
N ASP A 47 17.28 -11.64 -21.10
CA ASP A 47 16.76 -12.85 -21.72
C ASP A 47 15.29 -12.68 -22.18
N LEU A 48 14.49 -11.93 -21.41
CA LEU A 48 13.08 -11.62 -21.71
C LEU A 48 12.88 -10.38 -22.60
N ARG A 49 13.93 -9.67 -22.99
CA ARG A 49 13.88 -8.40 -23.74
C ARG A 49 13.02 -7.31 -23.08
N LEU A 50 13.06 -7.26 -21.76
CA LEU A 50 12.30 -6.29 -20.95
C LEU A 50 13.16 -5.11 -20.45
N LEU A 51 14.46 -5.08 -20.76
CA LEU A 51 15.33 -3.93 -20.43
C LEU A 51 14.83 -2.68 -21.13
N ASP A 52 14.88 -1.57 -20.40
CA ASP A 52 14.50 -0.24 -20.89
C ASP A 52 13.07 -0.20 -21.46
N THR A 53 12.15 -0.97 -20.85
CA THR A 53 10.73 -1.03 -21.21
C THR A 53 9.84 -0.67 -20.03
N PHE A 54 8.70 -0.03 -20.32
CA PHE A 54 7.70 0.31 -19.30
C PHE A 54 7.21 -0.96 -18.56
N THR A 55 6.96 -2.03 -19.30
CA THR A 55 6.53 -3.31 -18.70
C THR A 55 7.57 -3.87 -17.74
N GLY A 56 8.85 -3.83 -18.11
CA GLY A 56 9.94 -4.28 -17.25
C GLY A 56 10.00 -3.50 -15.93
N VAL A 57 9.86 -2.18 -15.99
CA VAL A 57 9.83 -1.32 -14.80
C VAL A 57 8.62 -1.63 -13.92
N VAL A 58 7.42 -1.72 -14.51
CA VAL A 58 6.19 -2.03 -13.76
C VAL A 58 6.29 -3.38 -13.06
N LEU A 59 6.78 -4.41 -13.73
CA LEU A 59 6.93 -5.75 -13.13
C LEU A 59 7.90 -5.75 -11.95
N VAL A 60 9.01 -5.03 -12.04
CA VAL A 60 9.94 -4.90 -10.91
C VAL A 60 9.25 -4.23 -9.72
N HIS A 61 8.58 -3.10 -9.92
CA HIS A 61 7.87 -2.41 -8.84
C HIS A 61 6.73 -3.25 -8.26
N VAL A 62 6.08 -4.09 -9.07
CA VAL A 62 5.08 -5.05 -8.56
C VAL A 62 5.75 -6.07 -7.64
N VAL A 63 6.86 -6.67 -8.04
CA VAL A 63 7.53 -7.70 -7.24
C VAL A 63 8.12 -7.12 -5.95
N THR A 64 8.83 -6.00 -6.03
CA THR A 64 9.49 -5.39 -4.86
C THR A 64 8.51 -4.67 -3.93
N GLY A 65 7.40 -4.12 -4.46
CA GLY A 65 6.34 -3.47 -3.68
C GLY A 65 5.31 -4.44 -3.08
N PHE A 66 5.27 -5.69 -3.53
CA PHE A 66 4.29 -6.69 -3.13
C PHE A 66 4.28 -6.97 -1.61
N PRO A 67 5.43 -7.16 -0.94
CA PRO A 67 5.50 -7.43 0.49
C PRO A 67 4.78 -6.40 1.35
N TYR A 68 4.90 -5.12 1.02
CA TYR A 68 4.31 -4.03 1.79
C TYR A 68 2.79 -4.14 1.87
N VAL A 69 2.16 -4.49 0.73
CA VAL A 69 0.71 -4.70 0.68
C VAL A 69 0.31 -5.97 1.44
N VAL A 70 1.06 -7.06 1.27
CA VAL A 70 0.77 -8.32 1.97
C VAL A 70 0.85 -8.14 3.49
N ILE A 71 1.85 -7.42 4.00
CA ILE A 71 2.01 -7.17 5.45
C ILE A 71 0.82 -6.37 5.98
N THR A 72 0.52 -5.22 5.37
CA THR A 72 -0.52 -4.31 5.88
C THR A 72 -1.91 -4.91 5.81
N VAL A 73 -2.24 -5.59 4.71
CA VAL A 73 -3.54 -6.27 4.54
C VAL A 73 -3.65 -7.46 5.48
N SER A 74 -2.57 -8.26 5.66
CA SER A 74 -2.57 -9.38 6.60
C SER A 74 -2.77 -8.89 8.05
N THR A 75 -2.18 -7.76 8.42
CA THR A 75 -2.38 -7.16 9.75
C THR A 75 -3.84 -6.70 9.93
N ALA A 76 -4.44 -6.10 8.91
CA ALA A 76 -5.85 -5.72 8.95
C ALA A 76 -6.78 -6.95 9.05
N LEU A 77 -6.46 -8.04 8.34
CA LEU A 77 -7.19 -9.31 8.42
C LEU A 77 -7.05 -9.99 9.78
N ALA A 78 -5.90 -9.84 10.46
CA ALA A 78 -5.69 -10.41 11.80
C ALA A 78 -6.60 -9.76 12.86
N THR A 79 -7.05 -8.52 12.63
CA THR A 79 -7.98 -7.79 13.51
C THR A 79 -9.44 -7.87 13.07
N PHE A 80 -9.71 -8.53 11.94
CA PHE A 80 -11.07 -8.70 11.42
C PHE A 80 -11.87 -9.69 12.27
N ASP A 81 -13.09 -9.30 12.67
CA ASP A 81 -14.00 -10.20 13.41
C ASP A 81 -14.71 -11.17 12.44
N PRO A 82 -14.44 -12.48 12.52
CA PRO A 82 -15.08 -13.48 11.68
C PRO A 82 -16.60 -13.57 11.84
N ARG A 83 -17.15 -13.06 12.95
CA ARG A 83 -18.60 -13.04 13.19
C ARG A 83 -19.34 -12.18 12.16
N LEU A 84 -18.70 -11.14 11.64
CA LEU A 84 -19.28 -10.30 10.57
C LEU A 84 -19.46 -11.09 9.27
N GLU A 85 -18.53 -11.96 8.93
CA GLU A 85 -18.65 -12.87 7.80
C GLU A 85 -19.79 -13.88 8.02
N GLN A 86 -19.84 -14.49 9.21
CA GLN A 86 -20.89 -15.45 9.55
C GLN A 86 -22.28 -14.81 9.50
N ALA A 87 -22.45 -13.60 10.04
CA ALA A 87 -23.70 -12.86 9.98
C ALA A 87 -24.14 -12.58 8.53
N ALA A 88 -23.24 -12.14 7.66
CA ALA A 88 -23.53 -11.90 6.26
C ALA A 88 -23.99 -13.20 5.55
N ARG A 89 -23.32 -14.31 5.82
CA ARG A 89 -23.69 -15.61 5.24
C ARG A 89 -25.02 -16.14 5.73
N ASN A 90 -25.33 -15.93 7.01
CA ASN A 90 -26.64 -16.29 7.58
C ASN A 90 -27.80 -15.48 6.94
N LEU A 91 -27.49 -14.25 6.46
CA LEU A 91 -28.44 -13.44 5.68
C LEU A 91 -28.51 -13.83 4.19
N GLY A 92 -27.84 -14.92 3.78
CA GLY A 92 -27.87 -15.44 2.41
C GLY A 92 -26.84 -14.82 1.47
N ALA A 93 -25.88 -14.03 1.97
CA ALA A 93 -24.83 -13.48 1.13
C ALA A 93 -23.92 -14.58 0.55
N SER A 94 -23.66 -14.52 -0.74
CA SER A 94 -22.67 -15.38 -1.40
C SER A 94 -21.24 -15.02 -0.94
N MET A 95 -20.30 -15.91 -1.17
CA MET A 95 -18.87 -15.68 -0.84
C MET A 95 -18.35 -14.38 -1.44
N THR A 96 -18.64 -14.12 -2.70
CA THR A 96 -18.20 -12.91 -3.42
C THR A 96 -18.85 -11.64 -2.83
N GLN A 97 -20.13 -11.72 -2.47
CA GLN A 97 -20.83 -10.63 -1.80
C GLN A 97 -20.24 -10.35 -0.42
N THR A 98 -20.01 -11.38 0.38
CA THR A 98 -19.35 -11.25 1.70
C THR A 98 -17.97 -10.64 1.60
N LEU A 99 -17.14 -11.10 0.63
CA LEU A 99 -15.82 -10.53 0.39
C LEU A 99 -15.92 -9.04 0.03
N ARG A 100 -16.78 -8.70 -0.94
CA ARG A 100 -16.83 -7.35 -1.51
C ARG A 100 -17.54 -6.33 -0.61
N LEU A 101 -18.59 -6.75 0.11
CA LEU A 101 -19.46 -5.86 0.89
C LEU A 101 -19.12 -5.83 2.39
N VAL A 102 -18.41 -6.85 2.90
CA VAL A 102 -18.07 -6.93 4.32
C VAL A 102 -16.55 -6.91 4.53
N ILE A 103 -15.83 -7.89 3.99
CA ILE A 103 -14.39 -8.05 4.30
C ILE A 103 -13.58 -6.88 3.72
N VAL A 104 -13.70 -6.60 2.42
CA VAL A 104 -12.93 -5.55 1.76
C VAL A 104 -13.14 -4.17 2.40
N PRO A 105 -14.36 -3.71 2.68
CA PRO A 105 -14.56 -2.45 3.41
C PRO A 105 -13.93 -2.44 4.81
N CYS A 106 -14.00 -3.53 5.56
CA CYS A 106 -13.40 -3.62 6.89
C CYS A 106 -11.88 -3.55 6.86
N ILE A 107 -11.24 -4.17 5.88
CA ILE A 107 -9.77 -4.15 5.72
C ILE A 107 -9.26 -2.98 4.87
N MET A 108 -10.15 -2.11 4.39
CA MET A 108 -9.79 -0.96 3.53
C MET A 108 -8.67 -0.09 4.12
N PRO A 109 -8.64 0.23 5.43
CA PRO A 109 -7.53 0.96 6.02
C PRO A 109 -6.17 0.27 5.81
N GLY A 110 -6.13 -1.08 5.89
CA GLY A 110 -4.92 -1.87 5.61
C GLY A 110 -4.53 -1.86 4.13
N ILE A 111 -5.52 -1.91 3.23
CA ILE A 111 -5.29 -1.80 1.78
C ILE A 111 -4.72 -0.42 1.42
N LEU A 112 -5.29 0.64 1.97
CA LEU A 112 -4.81 2.01 1.74
C LEU A 112 -3.41 2.22 2.30
N ALA A 113 -3.12 1.73 3.51
CA ALA A 113 -1.78 1.77 4.08
C ALA A 113 -0.77 1.02 3.18
N GLY A 114 -1.13 -0.17 2.69
CA GLY A 114 -0.31 -0.94 1.76
C GLY A 114 -0.07 -0.23 0.44
N ALA A 115 -1.09 0.46 -0.09
CA ALA A 115 -0.96 1.26 -1.30
C ALA A 115 0.03 2.43 -1.10
N VAL A 116 -0.04 3.11 0.04
CA VAL A 116 0.89 4.20 0.38
C VAL A 116 2.32 3.67 0.51
N PHE A 117 2.53 2.57 1.25
CA PHE A 117 3.86 2.00 1.40
C PHE A 117 4.45 1.49 0.08
N ALA A 118 3.65 0.80 -0.74
CA ALA A 118 4.08 0.36 -2.06
C ALA A 118 4.41 1.55 -2.98
N PHE A 119 3.65 2.63 -2.90
CA PHE A 119 3.93 3.87 -3.64
C PHE A 119 5.24 4.50 -3.17
N VAL A 120 5.44 4.67 -1.87
CA VAL A 120 6.68 5.26 -1.32
C VAL A 120 7.89 4.41 -1.72
N HIS A 121 7.79 3.08 -1.59
CA HIS A 121 8.85 2.18 -2.03
C HIS A 121 9.15 2.33 -3.53
N SER A 122 8.11 2.36 -4.38
CA SER A 122 8.26 2.54 -5.82
C SER A 122 8.89 3.90 -6.17
N TRP A 123 8.60 4.93 -5.38
CA TRP A 123 9.14 6.28 -5.56
C TRP A 123 10.62 6.38 -5.20
N ASP A 124 11.04 5.66 -4.16
CA ASP A 124 12.42 5.69 -3.64
C ASP A 124 13.34 4.67 -4.32
N GLU A 125 12.80 3.78 -5.17
CA GLU A 125 13.57 2.71 -5.80
C GLU A 125 14.45 3.25 -6.94
N LEU A 126 15.68 3.60 -6.60
CA LEU A 126 16.68 4.08 -7.55
C LEU A 126 17.59 2.94 -8.04
N VAL A 127 18.03 2.06 -7.14
CA VAL A 127 19.10 1.10 -7.41
C VAL A 127 18.73 0.17 -8.56
N VAL A 128 17.54 -0.43 -8.49
CA VAL A 128 17.09 -1.33 -9.55
C VAL A 128 16.89 -0.58 -10.86
N LEU A 129 16.35 0.64 -10.81
CA LEU A 129 16.13 1.47 -12.00
C LEU A 129 17.42 1.81 -12.73
N LEU A 130 18.53 2.04 -12.00
CA LEU A 130 19.84 2.31 -12.63
C LEU A 130 20.31 1.17 -13.53
N PHE A 131 19.96 -0.08 -13.17
CA PHE A 131 20.36 -1.26 -13.93
C PHE A 131 19.41 -1.62 -15.07
N ILE A 132 18.09 -1.48 -14.86
CA ILE A 132 17.08 -1.96 -15.82
C ILE A 132 16.58 -0.91 -16.81
N THR A 133 16.89 0.38 -16.59
CA THR A 133 16.50 1.47 -17.49
C THR A 133 17.73 2.13 -18.11
N SER A 134 17.58 2.73 -19.30
CA SER A 134 18.67 3.46 -19.95
C SER A 134 18.18 4.75 -20.61
N ARG A 135 18.09 4.79 -21.94
CA ARG A 135 17.80 6.01 -22.69
C ARG A 135 16.32 6.21 -23.00
N LYS A 136 15.55 5.13 -23.15
CA LYS A 136 14.13 5.21 -23.53
C LYS A 136 13.26 5.62 -22.37
N LEU A 137 13.58 5.11 -21.16
CA LEU A 137 12.87 5.42 -19.94
C LEU A 137 13.76 6.18 -18.97
N TYR A 138 13.58 7.49 -18.95
CA TYR A 138 14.32 8.39 -18.08
C TYR A 138 13.41 8.83 -16.93
N LEU A 139 13.45 8.06 -15.85
CA LEU A 139 12.59 8.25 -14.68
C LEU A 139 13.17 9.24 -13.69
N LEU A 140 12.30 9.89 -12.90
CA LEU A 140 12.69 10.96 -11.97
C LEU A 140 13.81 10.56 -10.98
N PRO A 141 13.80 9.39 -10.31
CA PRO A 141 14.90 9.01 -9.41
C PRO A 141 16.25 8.95 -10.14
N ARG A 142 16.26 8.44 -11.36
CA ARG A 142 17.46 8.38 -12.20
C ARG A 142 17.91 9.77 -12.67
N ALA A 143 16.96 10.66 -13.01
CA ALA A 143 17.25 12.03 -13.39
C ALA A 143 17.91 12.81 -12.23
N ILE A 144 17.39 12.65 -11.02
CA ILE A 144 17.98 13.25 -9.82
C ILE A 144 19.40 12.72 -9.59
N TRP A 145 19.59 11.40 -9.71
CA TRP A 145 20.90 10.77 -9.55
C TRP A 145 21.93 11.27 -10.56
N ALA A 146 21.56 11.33 -11.86
CA ALA A 146 22.42 11.85 -12.90
C ALA A 146 22.77 13.32 -12.66
N GLY A 147 21.80 14.13 -12.30
CA GLY A 147 22.01 15.54 -12.00
C GLY A 147 22.94 15.81 -10.81
N ILE A 148 22.94 14.93 -9.79
CA ILE A 148 23.88 15.03 -8.66
C ILE A 148 25.30 14.68 -9.08
N ASN A 149 25.46 13.68 -9.97
CA ASN A 149 26.78 13.16 -10.33
C ASN A 149 27.44 13.88 -11.52
N GLU A 150 26.63 14.37 -12.48
CA GLU A 150 27.16 14.95 -13.72
C GLU A 150 27.24 16.47 -13.67
N ASN A 151 26.25 17.14 -13.10
CA ASN A 151 26.21 18.58 -12.92
C ASN A 151 25.32 18.93 -11.74
N VAL A 152 25.84 19.63 -10.73
CA VAL A 152 25.04 20.13 -9.61
C VAL A 152 24.09 21.22 -10.14
N ASP A 153 22.96 20.81 -10.69
CA ASP A 153 21.95 21.72 -11.24
C ASP A 153 21.02 22.19 -10.10
N PRO A 154 20.80 23.51 -9.93
CA PRO A 154 19.83 24.06 -9.00
C PRO A 154 18.39 23.48 -9.16
N THR A 155 18.08 22.95 -10.34
CA THR A 155 16.80 22.27 -10.63
C THR A 155 16.53 21.11 -9.68
N ILE A 156 17.57 20.39 -9.24
CA ILE A 156 17.42 19.27 -8.28
C ILE A 156 16.91 19.78 -6.93
N ALA A 157 17.49 20.90 -6.45
CA ALA A 157 17.02 21.52 -5.21
C ALA A 157 15.58 22.00 -5.32
N ALA A 158 15.17 22.53 -6.47
CA ALA A 158 13.80 22.95 -6.73
C ALA A 158 12.84 21.75 -6.71
N VAL A 159 13.19 20.65 -7.38
CA VAL A 159 12.38 19.41 -7.38
C VAL A 159 12.27 18.86 -5.96
N ALA A 160 13.36 18.74 -5.22
CA ALA A 160 13.36 18.29 -3.83
C ALA A 160 12.45 19.16 -2.95
N THR A 161 12.52 20.49 -3.11
CA THR A 161 11.67 21.43 -2.38
C THR A 161 10.19 21.23 -2.70
N VAL A 162 9.83 21.08 -3.97
CA VAL A 162 8.43 20.81 -4.38
C VAL A 162 7.93 19.50 -3.78
N LEU A 163 8.74 18.44 -3.79
CA LEU A 163 8.37 17.15 -3.22
C LEU A 163 8.20 17.22 -1.69
N MET A 164 9.08 17.93 -1.00
CA MET A 164 8.94 18.16 0.45
C MET A 164 7.66 18.93 0.77
N LEU A 165 7.38 19.99 0.03
CA LEU A 165 6.15 20.78 0.22
C LEU A 165 4.90 19.95 -0.11
N ALA A 166 4.91 19.14 -1.15
CA ALA A 166 3.82 18.25 -1.49
C ALA A 166 3.57 17.21 -0.39
N THR A 167 4.62 16.60 0.13
CA THR A 167 4.53 15.64 1.24
C THR A 167 4.01 16.30 2.51
N LEU A 168 4.56 17.46 2.88
CA LEU A 168 4.14 18.20 4.06
C LEU A 168 2.66 18.64 3.95
N SER A 169 2.26 19.16 2.79
CA SER A 169 0.86 19.56 2.54
C SER A 169 -0.08 18.36 2.62
N GLY A 170 0.30 17.20 2.10
CA GLY A 170 -0.45 15.95 2.22
C GLY A 170 -0.65 15.52 3.67
N LEU A 171 0.42 15.54 4.47
CA LEU A 171 0.36 15.21 5.91
C LEU A 171 -0.50 16.22 6.70
N LEU A 172 -0.38 17.49 6.39
CA LEU A 172 -1.19 18.53 7.04
C LEU A 172 -2.67 18.39 6.68
N LEU A 173 -2.97 18.10 5.43
CA LEU A 173 -4.34 17.86 4.95
C LEU A 173 -4.93 16.60 5.62
N GLU A 174 -4.18 15.51 5.70
CA GLU A 174 -4.60 14.30 6.41
C GLU A 174 -4.92 14.59 7.87
N ARG A 175 -4.02 15.29 8.58
CA ARG A 175 -4.26 15.70 9.96
C ARG A 175 -5.49 16.58 10.11
N TYR A 176 -5.68 17.51 9.20
CA TYR A 176 -6.85 18.40 9.19
C TYR A 176 -8.13 17.61 9.00
N LEU A 177 -8.18 16.71 8.02
CA LEU A 177 -9.34 15.87 7.74
C LEU A 177 -9.67 14.92 8.92
N ARG A 178 -8.66 14.30 9.50
CA ARG A 178 -8.83 13.44 10.71
C ARG A 178 -9.37 14.24 11.91
N ARG A 179 -8.89 15.46 12.12
CA ARG A 179 -9.40 16.34 13.19
C ARG A 179 -10.85 16.77 12.95
N ARG A 180 -11.22 17.05 11.71
CA ARG A 180 -12.61 17.34 11.33
C ARG A 180 -13.54 16.16 11.58
N ALA A 181 -13.16 14.97 11.16
CA ALA A 181 -13.92 13.74 11.39
C ALA A 181 -14.11 13.44 12.89
N ALA A 182 -13.06 13.61 13.70
CA ALA A 182 -13.12 13.42 15.15
C ALA A 182 -14.03 14.44 15.86
N ARG A 183 -14.11 15.67 15.36
CA ARG A 183 -15.02 16.70 15.90
C ARG A 183 -16.48 16.39 15.57
N GLY A 184 -16.78 15.91 14.36
CA GLY A 184 -18.12 15.48 13.96
C GLY A 184 -18.65 14.31 14.82
N GLY A 185 -17.81 13.32 15.10
CA GLY A 185 -18.18 12.19 15.96
C GLY A 185 -18.46 12.60 17.41
N ARG A 186 -17.70 13.55 17.99
CA ARG A 186 -17.94 14.05 19.35
C ARG A 186 -19.27 14.81 19.47
N LEU A 187 -19.63 15.61 18.48
CA LEU A 187 -20.92 16.32 18.47
C LEU A 187 -22.09 15.34 18.39
N ALA A 188 -22.00 14.30 17.57
CA ALA A 188 -23.03 13.28 17.46
C ALA A 188 -23.23 12.49 18.78
N THR A 189 -22.15 12.19 19.50
CA THR A 189 -22.24 11.52 20.82
C THR A 189 -22.78 12.43 21.90
N LEU A 190 -22.51 13.70 21.89
CA LEU A 190 -23.08 14.69 22.85
C LEU A 190 -24.58 14.86 22.62
N VAL A 191 -25.02 15.04 21.37
CA VAL A 191 -26.45 15.14 21.03
C VAL A 191 -27.21 13.86 21.42
N ALA A 192 -26.63 12.67 21.13
CA ALA A 192 -27.25 11.40 21.51
C ALA A 192 -27.33 11.18 23.04
N ARG A 193 -26.44 11.82 23.80
CA ARG A 193 -26.45 11.76 25.26
C ARG A 193 -27.50 12.69 25.88
N ASP A 194 -27.65 13.89 25.27
CA ASP A 194 -28.62 14.89 25.71
C ASP A 194 -30.07 14.42 25.46
N THR A 195 -30.33 13.84 24.29
CA THR A 195 -31.65 13.25 23.97
C THR A 195 -31.99 12.05 24.84
N ARG A 196 -31.00 11.30 25.36
CA ARG A 196 -31.26 10.22 26.34
C ARG A 196 -31.50 10.73 27.75
N ALA A 197 -30.90 11.85 28.13
CA ALA A 197 -31.10 12.48 29.42
C ALA A 197 -32.51 13.09 29.53
N GLU A 198 -33.04 13.69 28.44
CA GLU A 198 -34.41 14.22 28.38
C GLU A 198 -35.48 13.14 28.30
N ALA A 199 -35.16 11.92 27.85
CA ALA A 199 -36.08 10.79 27.73
C ALA A 199 -36.14 9.92 29.00
N ALA A 200 -35.37 10.23 30.05
CA ALA A 200 -35.46 9.52 31.34
C ALA A 200 -36.71 9.97 32.12
N PRO A 201 -37.63 9.06 32.49
CA PRO A 201 -38.81 9.44 33.28
C PRO A 201 -38.36 9.94 34.65
N ALA A 202 -38.94 11.07 35.08
CA ALA A 202 -38.84 11.56 36.44
C ALA A 202 -39.61 10.59 37.35
N GLU A 203 -38.88 9.82 38.16
CA GLU A 203 -39.45 9.04 39.27
C GLU A 203 -39.73 9.92 40.49
#